data_57070bd5ef12d0ac80c0282e2abbf827
#
_entry.id   57070bd5ef12d0ac80c0282e2abbf827
#
_cell.length_a   1.000
_cell.length_b   1.000
_cell.length_c   1.000
_cell.angle_alpha   90.00
_cell.angle_beta   90.00
_cell.angle_gamma   90.00
#
_symmetry.space_group_name_H-M   'P 1'
#
loop_
_entity.id
_entity.type
_entity.pdbx_description
1 polymer ?
#
loop_
_entity_poly.entity_id
_entity_poly.type
_entity_poly.pdbx_seq_one_letter_code
_entity_poly.pdbx_strand_id
1 'polypeptide(L)'
;KLSDEARRRGLRQNVLVDLDPGMGRTGVPFKDGLAAGQSVASLPGLRLRGVQCYAGHVQHISSFEERLSTSLAWMGEAADVVRHLRDKGLPCEIFTGSGTGTFDIDIRVPDLTDLQAGSYTMMDSEYLSIGSWENPSRFEKFSPALTLLTSVVNTNHADHVTVDAGLKALYHDGATPYVLNPASPDLEYKWRGDEHGQISFAPGCARFVLGDVLELVVSHCDPTVNLFDFLYVTRNDTVTDVWPVDMRGKCM
;
A
#
# COMPACT_ATOMS: atom_id res chain seq x y z
N LYS A 1 18.96 -19.90 14.97
CA LYS A 1 19.26 -18.54 15.48
C LYS A 1 18.04 -17.93 16.21
N LEU A 2 16.87 -17.70 15.56
CA LEU A 2 15.69 -17.10 16.22
C LEU A 2 15.23 -17.93 17.43
N SER A 3 15.08 -19.24 17.28
CA SER A 3 14.71 -20.15 18.36
C SER A 3 15.72 -20.13 19.53
N ASP A 4 17.01 -20.07 19.21
CA ASP A 4 18.07 -20.08 20.25
C ASP A 4 18.05 -18.76 21.03
N GLU A 5 17.84 -17.64 20.34
CA GLU A 5 17.71 -16.31 20.97
C GLU A 5 16.47 -16.22 21.84
N ALA A 6 15.32 -16.71 21.35
CA ALA A 6 14.09 -16.76 22.15
C ALA A 6 14.29 -17.58 23.44
N ARG A 7 14.93 -18.78 23.34
CA ARG A 7 15.27 -19.60 24.50
C ARG A 7 16.21 -18.89 25.46
N ARG A 8 17.25 -18.24 24.94
CA ARG A 8 18.21 -17.48 25.75
C ARG A 8 17.53 -16.40 26.58
N ARG A 9 16.45 -15.80 26.04
CA ARG A 9 15.62 -14.80 26.74
C ARG A 9 14.51 -15.41 27.60
N GLY A 10 14.39 -16.73 27.69
CA GLY A 10 13.28 -17.38 28.40
C GLY A 10 11.92 -17.20 27.73
N LEU A 11 11.90 -16.93 26.43
CA LEU A 11 10.69 -16.66 25.65
C LEU A 11 10.39 -17.81 24.68
N ARG A 12 9.14 -17.87 24.25
CA ARG A 12 8.71 -18.68 23.12
C ARG A 12 8.05 -17.74 22.11
N GLN A 13 8.71 -17.54 20.96
CA GLN A 13 8.30 -16.57 19.96
C GLN A 13 7.21 -17.14 19.06
N ASN A 14 6.07 -16.43 18.93
CA ASN A 14 5.06 -16.74 17.92
C ASN A 14 5.58 -16.40 16.52
N VAL A 15 5.38 -17.32 15.58
CA VAL A 15 5.83 -17.16 14.18
C VAL A 15 4.76 -17.67 13.20
N LEU A 16 4.73 -17.12 12.03
CA LEU A 16 3.98 -17.57 10.85
C LEU A 16 4.99 -18.06 9.81
N VAL A 17 4.61 -19.07 9.03
CA VAL A 17 5.33 -19.42 7.81
C VAL A 17 4.95 -18.43 6.74
N ASP A 18 5.93 -17.77 6.14
CA ASP A 18 5.71 -16.89 5.00
C ASP A 18 5.69 -17.72 3.71
N LEU A 19 4.64 -17.57 2.90
CA LEU A 19 4.45 -18.22 1.63
C LEU A 19 4.65 -17.22 0.49
N ASP A 20 5.43 -17.61 -0.53
CA ASP A 20 5.65 -16.78 -1.71
C ASP A 20 4.59 -17.07 -2.78
N PRO A 21 3.67 -16.13 -3.05
CA PRO A 21 2.67 -16.24 -4.12
C PRO A 21 3.24 -15.89 -5.51
N GLY A 22 4.53 -16.10 -5.74
CA GLY A 22 5.18 -15.74 -7.00
C GLY A 22 5.70 -14.31 -7.06
N MET A 23 5.71 -13.60 -5.94
CA MET A 23 6.27 -12.25 -5.84
C MET A 23 7.81 -12.25 -5.83
N GLY A 24 8.42 -13.35 -5.37
CA GLY A 24 9.88 -13.50 -5.30
C GLY A 24 10.55 -12.57 -4.29
N ARG A 25 9.80 -12.07 -3.29
CA ARG A 25 10.30 -11.12 -2.30
C ARG A 25 10.82 -11.84 -1.04
N THR A 26 9.94 -12.55 -0.37
CA THR A 26 10.20 -13.35 0.84
C THR A 26 9.32 -14.59 0.81
N GLY A 27 9.50 -15.47 1.78
CA GLY A 27 8.66 -16.66 1.90
C GLY A 27 9.26 -17.89 1.23
N VAL A 28 8.57 -19.01 1.40
CA VAL A 28 8.87 -20.27 0.74
C VAL A 28 7.82 -20.59 -0.32
N PRO A 29 8.16 -21.29 -1.40
CA PRO A 29 7.17 -21.78 -2.36
C PRO A 29 6.08 -22.60 -1.67
N PHE A 30 4.84 -22.60 -2.14
CA PHE A 30 3.72 -23.34 -1.53
C PHE A 30 4.03 -24.80 -1.28
N LYS A 31 4.72 -25.48 -2.21
CA LYS A 31 5.14 -26.89 -2.07
C LYS A 31 6.02 -27.16 -0.84
N ASP A 32 6.73 -26.16 -0.35
CA ASP A 32 7.64 -26.25 0.78
C ASP A 32 7.00 -25.78 2.10
N GLY A 33 5.78 -25.23 2.05
CA GLY A 33 5.07 -24.67 3.20
C GLY A 33 4.85 -25.64 4.35
N LEU A 34 4.48 -26.91 4.04
CA LEU A 34 4.32 -27.95 5.04
C LEU A 34 5.65 -28.27 5.74
N ALA A 35 6.73 -28.45 4.98
CA ALA A 35 8.05 -28.73 5.54
C ALA A 35 8.57 -27.58 6.41
N ALA A 36 8.34 -26.33 5.98
CA ALA A 36 8.66 -25.15 6.78
C ALA A 36 7.89 -25.13 8.10
N GLY A 37 6.57 -25.40 8.07
CA GLY A 37 5.75 -25.49 9.28
C GLY A 37 6.20 -26.57 10.25
N GLN A 38 6.53 -27.76 9.74
CA GLN A 38 7.10 -28.87 10.55
C GLN A 38 8.44 -28.47 11.18
N SER A 39 9.31 -27.83 10.40
CA SER A 39 10.59 -27.33 10.90
C SER A 39 10.39 -26.32 12.04
N VAL A 40 9.51 -25.34 11.87
CA VAL A 40 9.19 -24.35 12.91
C VAL A 40 8.63 -25.02 14.16
N ALA A 41 7.69 -25.96 14.00
CA ALA A 41 7.05 -26.67 15.13
C ALA A 41 8.01 -27.50 15.94
N SER A 42 9.11 -27.99 15.32
CA SER A 42 10.16 -28.77 16.00
C SER A 42 11.11 -27.92 16.87
N LEU A 43 11.10 -26.61 16.70
CA LEU A 43 12.03 -25.68 17.36
C LEU A 43 11.49 -25.20 18.71
N PRO A 44 12.13 -25.52 19.86
CA PRO A 44 11.55 -25.30 21.19
C PRO A 44 11.36 -23.83 21.59
N GLY A 45 12.11 -22.91 20.97
CA GLY A 45 11.99 -21.48 21.21
C GLY A 45 10.91 -20.80 20.34
N LEU A 46 10.26 -21.54 19.43
CA LEU A 46 9.23 -21.03 18.53
C LEU A 46 7.87 -21.66 18.80
N ARG A 47 6.83 -20.92 18.47
CA ARG A 47 5.45 -21.40 18.45
C ARG A 47 4.85 -21.08 17.08
N LEU A 48 4.64 -22.11 16.28
CA LEU A 48 3.90 -21.97 15.02
C LEU A 48 2.47 -21.50 15.31
N ARG A 49 2.00 -20.47 14.60
CA ARG A 49 0.65 -19.97 14.72
C ARG A 49 -0.12 -20.09 13.40
N GLY A 50 0.55 -20.30 12.29
CA GLY A 50 -0.09 -20.39 11.00
C GLY A 50 0.78 -19.90 9.86
N VAL A 51 0.16 -19.30 8.85
CA VAL A 51 0.82 -18.82 7.64
C VAL A 51 0.50 -17.36 7.37
N GLN A 52 1.40 -16.70 6.64
CA GLN A 52 1.15 -15.44 5.98
C GLN A 52 1.40 -15.61 4.47
N CYS A 53 0.59 -14.93 3.64
CA CYS A 53 0.75 -14.91 2.20
C CYS A 53 0.32 -13.53 1.68
N TYR A 54 1.28 -12.73 1.21
CA TYR A 54 0.99 -11.39 0.69
C TYR A 54 1.31 -11.30 -0.79
N ALA A 55 0.26 -11.20 -1.62
CA ALA A 55 0.36 -11.04 -3.06
C ALA A 55 0.40 -9.56 -3.47
N GLY A 56 1.51 -8.87 -3.17
CA GLY A 56 1.66 -7.44 -3.44
C GLY A 56 1.54 -7.07 -4.90
N HIS A 57 2.06 -7.91 -5.80
CA HIS A 57 1.99 -7.72 -7.25
C HIS A 57 0.56 -7.79 -7.82
N VAL A 58 -0.39 -8.31 -7.05
CA VAL A 58 -1.81 -8.40 -7.46
C VAL A 58 -2.58 -7.13 -7.09
N GLN A 59 -2.12 -6.39 -6.07
CA GLN A 59 -2.88 -5.28 -5.47
C GLN A 59 -3.25 -4.18 -6.47
N HIS A 60 -2.42 -3.94 -7.48
CA HIS A 60 -2.56 -2.85 -8.44
C HIS A 60 -2.93 -3.31 -9.85
N ILE A 61 -3.39 -4.57 -10.03
CA ILE A 61 -3.98 -5.00 -11.29
C ILE A 61 -5.22 -4.16 -11.55
N SER A 62 -5.22 -3.37 -12.64
CA SER A 62 -6.27 -2.40 -12.93
C SER A 62 -7.64 -3.04 -13.15
N SER A 63 -7.70 -4.15 -13.92
CA SER A 63 -8.95 -4.89 -14.14
C SER A 63 -9.40 -5.59 -12.86
N PHE A 64 -10.61 -5.31 -12.40
CA PHE A 64 -11.18 -5.99 -11.24
C PHE A 64 -11.30 -7.52 -11.47
N GLU A 65 -11.75 -7.94 -12.64
CA GLU A 65 -11.94 -9.38 -12.97
C GLU A 65 -10.60 -10.13 -13.00
N GLU A 66 -9.56 -9.51 -13.57
CA GLU A 66 -8.22 -10.09 -13.58
C GLU A 66 -7.65 -10.15 -12.15
N ARG A 67 -7.80 -9.07 -11.38
CA ARG A 67 -7.36 -9.02 -9.97
C ARG A 67 -8.08 -10.05 -9.12
N LEU A 68 -9.42 -10.20 -9.32
CA LEU A 68 -10.24 -11.22 -8.66
C LEU A 68 -9.74 -12.64 -8.93
N SER A 69 -9.60 -13.00 -10.22
CA SER A 69 -9.18 -14.34 -10.60
C SER A 69 -7.75 -14.65 -10.14
N THR A 70 -6.85 -13.69 -10.27
CA THR A 70 -5.44 -13.86 -9.89
C THR A 70 -5.29 -13.97 -8.37
N SER A 71 -5.96 -13.11 -7.60
CA SER A 71 -5.87 -13.16 -6.13
C SER A 71 -6.44 -14.45 -5.58
N LEU A 72 -7.63 -14.86 -6.03
CA LEU A 72 -8.25 -16.11 -5.57
C LEU A 72 -7.42 -17.35 -5.94
N ALA A 73 -6.71 -17.35 -7.07
CA ALA A 73 -5.81 -18.43 -7.43
C ALA A 73 -4.64 -18.57 -6.42
N TRP A 74 -3.91 -17.50 -6.19
CA TRP A 74 -2.77 -17.50 -5.25
C TRP A 74 -3.18 -17.77 -3.80
N MET A 75 -4.22 -17.11 -3.34
CA MET A 75 -4.70 -17.27 -1.96
C MET A 75 -5.35 -18.64 -1.75
N GLY A 76 -5.92 -19.24 -2.81
CA GLY A 76 -6.43 -20.60 -2.78
C GLY A 76 -5.32 -21.64 -2.54
N GLU A 77 -4.16 -21.51 -3.23
CA GLU A 77 -2.99 -22.37 -2.97
C GLU A 77 -2.45 -22.19 -1.53
N ALA A 78 -2.47 -20.97 -1.00
CA ALA A 78 -2.10 -20.74 0.39
C ALA A 78 -3.08 -21.41 1.37
N ALA A 79 -4.39 -21.39 1.08
CA ALA A 79 -5.41 -22.10 1.87
C ALA A 79 -5.18 -23.61 1.86
N ASP A 80 -4.71 -24.17 0.74
CA ASP A 80 -4.34 -25.59 0.66
C ASP A 80 -3.17 -25.93 1.61
N VAL A 81 -2.16 -25.06 1.70
CA VAL A 81 -1.07 -25.23 2.68
C VAL A 81 -1.62 -25.18 4.11
N VAL A 82 -2.53 -24.27 4.43
CA VAL A 82 -3.19 -24.21 5.75
C VAL A 82 -3.89 -25.54 6.09
N ARG A 83 -4.65 -26.09 5.14
CA ARG A 83 -5.32 -27.39 5.32
C ARG A 83 -4.32 -28.51 5.55
N HIS A 84 -3.26 -28.60 4.75
CA HIS A 84 -2.22 -29.60 4.91
C HIS A 84 -1.50 -29.53 6.25
N LEU A 85 -1.24 -28.32 6.77
CA LEU A 85 -0.68 -28.13 8.12
C LEU A 85 -1.62 -28.70 9.19
N ARG A 86 -2.91 -28.36 9.12
CA ARG A 86 -3.94 -28.82 10.07
C ARG A 86 -4.13 -30.35 10.00
N ASP A 87 -4.15 -30.92 8.81
CA ASP A 87 -4.28 -32.38 8.61
C ASP A 87 -3.10 -33.16 9.23
N LYS A 88 -1.93 -32.52 9.35
CA LYS A 88 -0.77 -33.07 10.05
C LYS A 88 -0.75 -32.74 11.56
N GLY A 89 -1.84 -32.20 12.09
CA GLY A 89 -1.95 -31.83 13.51
C GLY A 89 -1.08 -30.65 13.92
N LEU A 90 -0.60 -29.85 12.96
CA LEU A 90 0.18 -28.65 13.26
C LEU A 90 -0.74 -27.46 13.55
N PRO A 91 -0.38 -26.60 14.54
CA PRO A 91 -1.13 -25.39 14.81
C PRO A 91 -1.14 -24.47 13.59
N CYS A 92 -2.33 -24.10 13.13
CA CYS A 92 -2.52 -23.13 12.04
C CYS A 92 -3.81 -22.37 12.30
N GLU A 93 -3.77 -21.52 13.33
CA GLU A 93 -4.90 -20.71 13.79
C GLU A 93 -5.04 -19.43 12.97
N ILE A 94 -3.91 -18.94 12.43
CA ILE A 94 -3.80 -17.69 11.68
C ILE A 94 -3.50 -17.99 10.22
N PHE A 95 -4.32 -17.47 9.34
CA PHE A 95 -4.02 -17.31 7.93
C PHE A 95 -4.23 -15.85 7.59
N THR A 96 -3.15 -15.11 7.36
CA THR A 96 -3.18 -13.67 7.09
C THR A 96 -2.61 -13.35 5.72
N GLY A 97 -3.20 -12.38 5.04
CA GLY A 97 -2.81 -11.97 3.70
C GLY A 97 -3.64 -10.80 3.21
N SER A 98 -3.81 -10.68 1.89
CA SER A 98 -4.58 -9.61 1.30
C SER A 98 -3.91 -8.22 1.44
N GLY A 99 -4.51 -7.21 0.80
CA GLY A 99 -4.12 -5.82 0.88
C GLY A 99 -5.28 -4.90 0.50
N THR A 100 -5.02 -3.62 0.37
CA THR A 100 -6.04 -2.62 0.04
C THR A 100 -6.75 -2.90 -1.30
N GLY A 101 -6.02 -3.43 -2.30
CA GLY A 101 -6.60 -3.72 -3.62
C GLY A 101 -7.42 -5.02 -3.69
N THR A 102 -7.32 -5.89 -2.68
CA THR A 102 -7.94 -7.23 -2.72
C THR A 102 -8.78 -7.57 -1.48
N PHE A 103 -8.97 -6.63 -0.54
CA PHE A 103 -9.66 -6.92 0.72
C PHE A 103 -11.09 -7.45 0.50
N ASP A 104 -11.83 -6.93 -0.47
CA ASP A 104 -13.20 -7.35 -0.82
C ASP A 104 -13.26 -8.61 -1.69
N ILE A 105 -12.12 -9.04 -2.20
CA ILE A 105 -11.91 -10.29 -2.93
C ILE A 105 -11.55 -11.41 -1.95
N ASP A 106 -10.52 -11.20 -1.15
CA ASP A 106 -9.86 -12.26 -0.37
C ASP A 106 -10.68 -12.71 0.84
N ILE A 107 -11.67 -11.95 1.28
CA ILE A 107 -12.68 -12.41 2.27
C ILE A 107 -13.46 -13.65 1.79
N ARG A 108 -13.36 -14.02 0.51
CA ARG A 108 -13.96 -15.23 -0.07
C ARG A 108 -13.05 -16.46 0.07
N VAL A 109 -11.80 -16.27 0.46
CA VAL A 109 -10.80 -17.33 0.60
C VAL A 109 -11.11 -18.13 1.86
N PRO A 110 -11.26 -19.47 1.77
CA PRO A 110 -11.48 -20.28 2.96
C PRO A 110 -10.34 -20.15 3.96
N ASP A 111 -10.70 -20.13 5.24
CA ASP A 111 -9.76 -20.11 6.35
C ASP A 111 -8.93 -18.82 6.52
N LEU A 112 -9.09 -17.83 5.66
CA LEU A 112 -8.45 -16.51 5.87
C LEU A 112 -9.00 -15.88 7.15
N THR A 113 -8.11 -15.50 8.08
CA THR A 113 -8.48 -14.98 9.40
C THR A 113 -8.26 -13.47 9.52
N ASP A 114 -7.28 -12.94 8.79
CA ASP A 114 -6.84 -11.56 8.95
C ASP A 114 -6.46 -10.94 7.59
N LEU A 115 -6.80 -9.66 7.40
CA LEU A 115 -6.43 -8.87 6.24
C LEU A 115 -5.26 -7.95 6.58
N GLN A 116 -4.29 -7.82 5.65
CA GLN A 116 -3.11 -6.97 5.79
C GLN A 116 -3.27 -5.61 5.07
N ALA A 117 -4.52 -5.15 4.89
CA ALA A 117 -4.78 -3.86 4.26
C ALA A 117 -4.24 -2.71 5.12
N GLY A 118 -3.49 -1.80 4.52
CA GLY A 118 -2.86 -0.64 5.18
C GLY A 118 -3.20 0.68 4.50
N SER A 119 -2.91 0.80 3.21
CA SER A 119 -3.02 2.04 2.44
C SER A 119 -4.45 2.62 2.37
N TYR A 120 -5.48 1.82 2.63
CA TYR A 120 -6.88 2.29 2.67
C TYR A 120 -7.11 3.40 3.71
N THR A 121 -6.28 3.51 4.72
CA THR A 121 -6.38 4.54 5.78
C THR A 121 -6.04 5.94 5.26
N MET A 122 -5.18 6.01 4.26
CA MET A 122 -4.69 7.25 3.63
C MET A 122 -5.22 7.40 2.22
N MET A 123 -5.28 6.31 1.47
CA MET A 123 -5.50 6.22 0.04
C MET A 123 -4.49 7.04 -0.78
N ASP A 124 -4.37 6.70 -2.05
CA ASP A 124 -3.51 7.39 -3.00
C ASP A 124 -4.01 7.22 -4.43
N SER A 125 -3.36 7.88 -5.38
CA SER A 125 -3.78 7.83 -6.77
C SER A 125 -3.58 6.45 -7.40
N GLU A 126 -2.64 5.65 -6.91
CA GLU A 126 -2.41 4.30 -7.40
C GLU A 126 -3.62 3.40 -7.11
N TYR A 127 -4.08 3.33 -5.86
CA TYR A 127 -5.28 2.58 -5.50
C TYR A 127 -6.56 3.16 -6.09
N LEU A 128 -6.67 4.48 -6.19
CA LEU A 128 -7.86 5.11 -6.81
C LEU A 128 -7.96 4.84 -8.30
N SER A 129 -6.85 4.50 -8.98
CA SER A 129 -6.81 4.24 -10.42
C SER A 129 -7.17 2.80 -10.82
N ILE A 130 -7.26 1.86 -9.87
CA ILE A 130 -7.68 0.49 -10.17
C ILE A 130 -9.20 0.41 -10.27
N GLY A 131 -9.72 -0.54 -11.06
CA GLY A 131 -11.16 -0.80 -11.15
C GLY A 131 -11.71 -1.48 -9.89
N SER A 132 -13.00 -1.32 -9.65
CA SER A 132 -13.77 -2.04 -8.65
C SER A 132 -14.94 -2.78 -9.28
N TRP A 133 -15.65 -3.58 -8.48
CA TRP A 133 -16.87 -4.24 -8.96
C TRP A 133 -17.93 -3.23 -9.43
N GLU A 134 -18.07 -2.11 -8.73
CA GLU A 134 -19.06 -1.07 -9.03
C GLU A 134 -18.61 -0.14 -10.16
N ASN A 135 -17.32 0.10 -10.30
CA ASN A 135 -16.74 1.02 -11.28
C ASN A 135 -15.46 0.42 -11.88
N PRO A 136 -15.51 -0.08 -13.15
CA PRO A 136 -14.35 -0.72 -13.79
C PRO A 136 -13.14 0.20 -13.97
N SER A 137 -13.30 1.51 -13.86
CA SER A 137 -12.25 2.50 -14.10
C SER A 137 -11.71 3.13 -12.82
N ARG A 138 -12.33 2.88 -11.67
CA ARG A 138 -11.97 3.57 -10.44
C ARG A 138 -12.36 2.79 -9.18
N PHE A 139 -11.50 2.89 -8.17
CA PHE A 139 -11.74 2.34 -6.86
C PHE A 139 -12.22 3.46 -5.91
N GLU A 140 -13.49 3.45 -5.55
CA GLU A 140 -14.14 4.52 -4.80
C GLU A 140 -14.63 4.07 -3.40
N LYS A 141 -14.10 2.93 -2.90
CA LYS A 141 -14.49 2.39 -1.59
C LYS A 141 -14.02 3.27 -0.42
N PHE A 142 -12.88 3.95 -0.60
CA PHE A 142 -12.29 4.83 0.40
C PHE A 142 -11.89 6.15 -0.25
N SER A 143 -12.02 7.23 0.50
CA SER A 143 -11.61 8.56 0.06
C SER A 143 -10.15 8.82 0.42
N PRO A 144 -9.40 9.61 -0.39
CA PRO A 144 -8.06 10.03 -0.02
C PRO A 144 -8.09 10.91 1.23
N ALA A 145 -7.27 10.57 2.21
CA ALA A 145 -7.09 11.30 3.45
C ALA A 145 -5.68 11.91 3.57
N LEU A 146 -4.72 11.41 2.78
CA LEU A 146 -3.38 12.00 2.67
C LEU A 146 -3.30 12.83 1.41
N THR A 147 -3.08 14.12 1.59
CA THR A 147 -2.87 15.06 0.49
C THR A 147 -1.61 15.88 0.71
N LEU A 148 -1.07 16.46 -0.35
CA LEU A 148 0.04 17.40 -0.31
C LEU A 148 -0.43 18.78 -0.76
N LEU A 149 -0.20 19.79 0.05
CA LEU A 149 -0.34 21.18 -0.36
C LEU A 149 0.91 21.64 -1.08
N THR A 150 0.76 22.28 -2.23
CA THR A 150 1.84 22.83 -3.03
C THR A 150 1.48 24.20 -3.56
N SER A 151 2.48 25.06 -3.77
CA SER A 151 2.28 26.42 -4.23
C SER A 151 2.74 26.59 -5.68
N VAL A 152 2.02 27.42 -6.43
CA VAL A 152 2.42 27.83 -7.78
C VAL A 152 3.60 28.81 -7.67
N VAL A 153 4.76 28.42 -8.21
CA VAL A 153 6.01 29.21 -8.15
C VAL A 153 6.40 29.80 -9.52
N ASN A 154 5.76 29.38 -10.62
CA ASN A 154 6.00 29.95 -11.95
C ASN A 154 4.76 29.79 -12.84
N THR A 155 4.40 30.88 -13.54
CA THR A 155 3.25 30.99 -14.47
C THR A 155 3.66 31.48 -15.86
N ASN A 156 4.92 31.39 -16.24
CA ASN A 156 5.44 31.97 -17.48
C ASN A 156 5.14 31.13 -18.74
N HIS A 157 4.45 30.02 -18.59
CA HIS A 157 4.11 29.12 -19.70
C HIS A 157 2.61 29.19 -20.02
N ALA A 158 2.26 29.00 -21.30
CA ALA A 158 0.88 29.12 -21.77
C ALA A 158 0.02 27.88 -21.46
N ASP A 159 0.64 26.74 -21.22
CA ASP A 159 0.01 25.41 -21.11
C ASP A 159 0.25 24.72 -19.76
N HIS A 160 1.03 25.36 -18.87
CA HIS A 160 1.31 24.79 -17.54
C HIS A 160 1.80 25.84 -16.53
N VAL A 161 1.74 25.47 -15.27
CA VAL A 161 2.41 26.16 -14.17
C VAL A 161 3.41 25.23 -13.51
N THR A 162 4.41 25.82 -12.83
CA THR A 162 5.35 25.08 -11.98
C THR A 162 4.94 25.20 -10.53
N VAL A 163 4.99 24.10 -9.81
CA VAL A 163 4.71 24.03 -8.37
C VAL A 163 5.97 23.58 -7.60
N ASP A 164 6.03 23.88 -6.31
CA ASP A 164 7.15 23.54 -5.42
C ASP A 164 7.12 22.11 -4.86
N ALA A 165 6.36 21.23 -5.47
CA ALA A 165 6.31 19.81 -5.14
C ALA A 165 7.00 18.99 -6.24
N GLY A 166 8.19 18.48 -5.95
CA GLY A 166 8.96 17.55 -6.80
C GLY A 166 9.21 16.22 -6.09
N LEU A 167 10.29 15.54 -6.48
CA LEU A 167 10.67 14.23 -5.93
C LEU A 167 10.94 14.22 -4.43
N LYS A 168 11.31 15.35 -3.84
CA LYS A 168 11.52 15.48 -2.40
C LYS A 168 10.22 15.58 -1.59
N ALA A 169 9.09 15.87 -2.24
CA ALA A 169 7.80 16.01 -1.61
C ALA A 169 6.82 14.89 -2.01
N LEU A 170 6.99 14.31 -3.20
CA LEU A 170 6.13 13.26 -3.76
C LEU A 170 6.98 12.10 -4.25
N TYR A 171 6.79 10.94 -3.68
CA TYR A 171 7.50 9.75 -4.13
C TYR A 171 7.06 9.36 -5.55
N HIS A 172 8.04 9.02 -6.39
CA HIS A 172 7.81 8.63 -7.78
C HIS A 172 7.70 7.10 -7.90
N ASP A 173 6.51 6.60 -7.61
CA ASP A 173 6.17 5.19 -7.73
C ASP A 173 4.66 5.06 -8.01
N GLY A 174 4.28 4.07 -8.83
CA GLY A 174 2.88 3.83 -9.18
C GLY A 174 2.25 4.92 -10.07
N ALA A 175 1.03 5.27 -9.77
CA ALA A 175 0.25 6.25 -10.53
C ALA A 175 0.75 7.69 -10.31
N THR A 176 0.41 8.57 -11.25
CA THR A 176 0.74 10.00 -11.12
C THR A 176 -0.15 10.67 -10.07
N PRO A 177 0.39 11.57 -9.22
CA PRO A 177 -0.43 12.44 -8.38
C PRO A 177 -1.48 13.19 -9.19
N TYR A 178 -2.63 13.45 -8.63
CA TYR A 178 -3.62 14.29 -9.30
C TYR A 178 -4.07 15.46 -8.43
N VAL A 179 -4.51 16.54 -9.09
CA VAL A 179 -5.00 17.74 -8.41
C VAL A 179 -6.38 17.47 -7.85
N LEU A 180 -6.51 17.49 -6.52
CA LEU A 180 -7.77 17.31 -5.83
C LEU A 180 -8.52 18.63 -5.72
N ASN A 181 -7.81 19.72 -5.43
CA ASN A 181 -8.37 21.06 -5.30
C ASN A 181 -7.44 22.10 -5.98
N PRO A 182 -7.96 22.85 -6.97
CA PRO A 182 -9.29 22.74 -7.56
C PRO A 182 -9.44 21.45 -8.39
N ALA A 183 -10.55 20.76 -8.21
CA ALA A 183 -10.82 19.53 -8.96
C ALA A 183 -11.07 19.85 -10.44
N SER A 184 -10.29 19.24 -11.33
CA SER A 184 -10.49 19.34 -12.78
C SER A 184 -9.83 18.15 -13.48
N PRO A 185 -10.55 17.43 -14.36
CA PRO A 185 -9.99 16.29 -15.09
C PRO A 185 -8.94 16.71 -16.12
N ASP A 186 -8.85 18.00 -16.45
CA ASP A 186 -7.92 18.53 -17.44
C ASP A 186 -6.55 18.90 -16.84
N LEU A 187 -6.35 18.72 -15.54
CA LEU A 187 -5.11 19.04 -14.85
C LEU A 187 -4.27 17.78 -14.73
N GLU A 188 -3.05 17.82 -15.27
CA GLU A 188 -2.09 16.72 -15.19
C GLU A 188 -0.85 17.15 -14.44
N TYR A 189 -0.47 16.37 -13.40
CA TYR A 189 0.79 16.54 -12.71
C TYR A 189 1.91 15.80 -13.43
N LYS A 190 3.14 16.43 -13.46
CA LYS A 190 4.38 15.79 -13.89
C LYS A 190 5.54 16.23 -13.01
N TRP A 191 6.40 15.29 -12.60
CA TRP A 191 7.65 15.63 -11.90
C TRP A 191 8.59 16.43 -12.81
N ARG A 192 9.20 17.49 -12.29
CA ARG A 192 10.18 18.34 -12.97
C ARG A 192 11.49 18.47 -12.19
N GLY A 193 11.92 17.38 -11.57
CA GLY A 193 13.13 17.28 -10.75
C GLY A 193 12.84 17.20 -9.26
N ASP A 194 13.85 17.51 -8.48
CA ASP A 194 13.84 17.27 -7.04
C ASP A 194 12.85 18.16 -6.30
N GLU A 195 12.81 19.44 -6.66
CA GLU A 195 12.09 20.49 -5.95
C GLU A 195 10.77 20.87 -6.64
N HIS A 196 10.58 20.52 -7.91
CA HIS A 196 9.50 21.08 -8.71
C HIS A 196 8.63 20.02 -9.37
N GLY A 197 7.34 20.33 -9.46
CA GLY A 197 6.36 19.68 -10.29
C GLY A 197 5.78 20.64 -11.34
N GLN A 198 5.10 20.07 -12.32
CA GLN A 198 4.36 20.80 -13.34
C GLN A 198 2.90 20.41 -13.25
N ILE A 199 2.00 21.39 -13.32
CA ILE A 199 0.58 21.17 -13.55
C ILE A 199 0.25 21.67 -14.95
N SER A 200 -0.01 20.73 -15.87
CA SER A 200 -0.42 21.02 -17.26
C SER A 200 -1.93 21.23 -17.35
N PHE A 201 -2.36 22.06 -18.30
CA PHE A 201 -3.76 22.33 -18.60
C PHE A 201 -3.93 22.68 -20.09
N ALA A 202 -5.17 22.65 -20.59
CA ALA A 202 -5.45 23.01 -21.99
C ALA A 202 -5.09 24.46 -22.28
N PRO A 203 -4.49 24.78 -23.46
CA PRO A 203 -4.14 26.14 -23.84
C PRO A 203 -5.33 27.09 -23.77
N GLY A 204 -5.11 28.27 -23.20
CA GLY A 204 -6.18 29.28 -22.98
C GLY A 204 -6.99 29.08 -21.70
N CYS A 205 -6.71 28.03 -20.95
CA CYS A 205 -7.30 27.76 -19.64
C CYS A 205 -6.44 28.22 -18.45
N ALA A 206 -5.55 29.20 -18.64
CA ALA A 206 -4.71 29.74 -17.55
C ALA A 206 -5.59 30.15 -16.35
N ARG A 207 -5.50 29.38 -15.28
CA ARG A 207 -6.40 29.50 -14.11
C ARG A 207 -5.65 29.86 -12.85
N PHE A 208 -4.31 29.85 -12.90
CA PHE A 208 -3.46 29.96 -11.73
C PHE A 208 -2.62 31.23 -11.77
N VAL A 209 -2.45 31.83 -10.59
CA VAL A 209 -1.53 32.94 -10.38
C VAL A 209 -0.42 32.51 -9.45
N LEU A 210 0.66 33.31 -9.40
CA LEU A 210 1.77 33.03 -8.51
C LEU A 210 1.32 33.05 -7.05
N GLY A 211 1.67 32.00 -6.30
CA GLY A 211 1.26 31.82 -4.92
C GLY A 211 -0.07 31.11 -4.70
N ASP A 212 -0.79 30.73 -5.75
CA ASP A 212 -1.95 29.85 -5.59
C ASP A 212 -1.53 28.53 -4.94
N VAL A 213 -2.37 28.03 -4.03
CA VAL A 213 -2.16 26.77 -3.35
C VAL A 213 -3.04 25.70 -4.00
N LEU A 214 -2.41 24.59 -4.34
CA LEU A 214 -3.09 23.40 -4.87
C LEU A 214 -2.98 22.26 -3.88
N GLU A 215 -4.01 21.42 -3.86
CA GLU A 215 -4.02 20.18 -3.08
C GLU A 215 -3.90 18.99 -4.02
N LEU A 216 -2.91 18.14 -3.78
CA LEU A 216 -2.63 16.95 -4.58
C LEU A 216 -2.92 15.68 -3.78
N VAL A 217 -3.58 14.70 -4.39
CA VAL A 217 -3.54 13.32 -3.92
C VAL A 217 -2.19 12.75 -4.31
N VAL A 218 -1.50 12.15 -3.35
CA VAL A 218 -0.15 11.61 -3.56
C VAL A 218 -0.17 10.38 -4.49
N SER A 219 0.97 10.08 -5.13
CA SER A 219 1.12 8.91 -6.02
C SER A 219 0.95 7.59 -5.28
N HIS A 220 1.75 7.41 -4.22
CA HIS A 220 1.79 6.25 -3.35
C HIS A 220 1.98 6.75 -1.91
N CYS A 221 1.03 6.44 -1.03
CA CYS A 221 1.01 7.02 0.33
C CYS A 221 2.18 6.54 1.19
N ASP A 222 2.49 5.24 1.17
CA ASP A 222 3.48 4.63 2.07
C ASP A 222 4.87 5.28 1.97
N PRO A 223 5.52 5.35 0.79
CA PRO A 223 6.84 5.97 0.69
C PRO A 223 6.77 7.50 0.78
N THR A 224 5.64 8.14 0.41
CA THR A 224 5.50 9.59 0.51
C THR A 224 5.48 10.05 1.96
N VAL A 225 4.78 9.35 2.87
CA VAL A 225 4.78 9.67 4.31
C VAL A 225 6.21 9.69 4.86
N ASN A 226 7.09 8.79 4.40
CA ASN A 226 8.49 8.74 4.86
C ASN A 226 9.36 9.94 4.43
N LEU A 227 8.86 10.82 3.55
CA LEU A 227 9.56 12.05 3.15
C LEU A 227 9.39 13.19 4.17
N PHE A 228 8.44 13.08 5.10
CA PHE A 228 8.04 14.15 6.01
C PHE A 228 8.27 13.78 7.48
N ASP A 229 8.59 14.78 8.30
CA ASP A 229 8.74 14.62 9.76
C ASP A 229 7.37 14.62 10.45
N PHE A 230 6.38 15.32 9.89
CA PHE A 230 5.08 15.55 10.49
C PHE A 230 3.95 15.44 9.47
N LEU A 231 2.79 14.99 9.94
CA LEU A 231 1.49 15.10 9.25
C LEU A 231 0.65 16.16 9.98
N TYR A 232 0.09 17.10 9.22
CA TYR A 232 -0.82 18.11 9.74
C TYR A 232 -2.25 17.61 9.57
N VAL A 233 -2.91 17.33 10.68
CA VAL A 233 -4.30 16.87 10.67
C VAL A 233 -5.21 18.08 10.51
N THR A 234 -6.06 18.07 9.47
CA THR A 234 -6.95 19.17 9.17
C THR A 234 -8.42 18.76 9.31
N ARG A 235 -9.24 19.71 9.71
CA ARG A 235 -10.70 19.60 9.68
C ARG A 235 -11.29 20.96 9.30
N ASN A 236 -12.09 21.01 8.22
CA ASN A 236 -12.67 22.24 7.69
C ASN A 236 -11.59 23.33 7.52
N ASP A 237 -10.52 23.01 6.80
CA ASP A 237 -9.37 23.88 6.49
C ASP A 237 -8.61 24.43 7.71
N THR A 238 -8.82 23.84 8.87
CA THR A 238 -8.12 24.22 10.09
C THR A 238 -7.27 23.06 10.59
N VAL A 239 -6.00 23.32 10.87
CA VAL A 239 -5.11 22.33 11.52
C VAL A 239 -5.59 22.10 12.94
N THR A 240 -5.97 20.87 13.25
CA THR A 240 -6.47 20.45 14.56
C THR A 240 -5.44 19.67 15.35
N ASP A 241 -4.44 19.07 14.70
CA ASP A 241 -3.39 18.31 15.35
C ASP A 241 -2.14 18.23 14.44
N VAL A 242 -1.00 17.82 15.02
CA VAL A 242 0.26 17.58 14.30
C VAL A 242 0.84 16.26 14.80
N TRP A 243 0.93 15.29 13.90
CA TRP A 243 1.43 13.95 14.22
C TRP A 243 2.86 13.76 13.72
N PRO A 244 3.82 13.38 14.59
CA PRO A 244 5.14 13.02 14.15
C PRO A 244 5.13 11.71 13.35
N VAL A 245 5.99 11.59 12.34
CA VAL A 245 6.24 10.34 11.63
C VAL A 245 7.37 9.59 12.35
N ASP A 246 7.00 8.84 13.39
CA ASP A 246 7.94 8.23 14.34
C ASP A 246 8.96 7.27 13.72
N MET A 247 8.59 6.58 12.63
CA MET A 247 9.43 5.58 11.96
C MET A 247 10.22 6.14 10.78
N ARG A 248 10.11 7.43 10.50
CA ARG A 248 10.86 8.07 9.42
C ARG A 248 12.37 7.88 9.60
N GLY A 249 13.04 7.42 8.54
CA GLY A 249 14.49 7.20 8.54
C GLY A 249 14.99 6.02 9.39
N LYS A 250 14.09 5.20 9.92
CA LYS A 250 14.42 4.03 10.77
C LYS A 250 14.30 2.70 10.01
N CYS A 251 14.39 2.72 8.70
CA CYS A 251 14.47 1.52 7.86
C CYS A 251 15.89 0.93 7.98
N MET A 252 16.10 0.02 8.96
CA MET A 252 17.37 -0.66 9.23
C MET A 252 17.16 -2.17 9.32
#